data_70527da19bdee88c6bae57b5229b6aaf
#
_entry.id   70527da19bdee88c6bae57b5229b6aaf
#
_cell.length_a   1.000
_cell.length_b   1.000
_cell.length_c   1.000
_cell.angle_alpha   90.00
_cell.angle_beta   90.00
_cell.angle_gamma   90.00
#
_symmetry.space_group_name_H-M   'P 1'
#
loop_
_entity.id
_entity.type
_entity.pdbx_description
1 polymer ?
#
loop_
_entity_poly.entity_id
_entity_poly.type
_entity_poly.pdbx_seq_one_letter_code
_entity_poly.pdbx_strand_id
1 'polypeptide(L)'
;MASMDVGVADTGVDLARELIRRWRDDPGATYRSWFLWDERLKNFRSIRRGLGQVVTEIRAGTFGVAYRGSSLETVVHSVAEQRQIFKGADHAFLWKPKLRIPDIYENPDNQRAFGQLLDNCSCCDTAEEIIAHIRAIDALKIKGLGPAVANLLYFLHPTLVPPFNTAIVNGYNALTGAKVKLGSWDHFLAMRAGILDLNDRYRDLLSNDLGAIGGLLFDIGSGRYPAPPLDLAGGKDWLARLEEARAEARKLDKVASQQSESDRTHAEIQAWLRDLGLALGYDVWIAANDRGRLHAGVPLGQGCLQHLPDAIAVSPGADSIRLIDVLWLDQTQHVAAAFEVEHSTSIYSGIVRMLDLALSGGDLQATAGLFLVAPDAREADVRAQLRRPAFSRVADLDFAYLPYAELEKHREAIARFGSGLKAIKAISHKLP
;
A
#
# COMPACT_ATOMS: atom_id res chain seq x y z
N MET A 1 19.23 42.82 37.81
CA MET A 1 19.59 41.43 38.21
C MET A 1 18.57 40.98 39.24
N ALA A 2 17.58 40.24 38.78
CA ALA A 2 16.67 39.51 39.64
C ALA A 2 16.31 38.24 38.87
N SER A 3 16.89 37.15 39.34
CA SER A 3 16.59 35.81 38.94
C SER A 3 15.16 35.49 39.36
N MET A 4 14.26 35.34 38.40
CA MET A 4 12.96 34.74 38.67
C MET A 4 13.09 33.23 38.52
N ASP A 5 13.31 32.61 39.65
CA ASP A 5 13.13 31.18 39.88
C ASP A 5 11.60 30.90 39.79
N VAL A 6 11.12 30.45 38.65
CA VAL A 6 9.75 29.96 38.50
C VAL A 6 9.75 28.52 38.96
N GLY A 7 9.48 28.33 40.26
CA GLY A 7 9.19 27.04 40.84
C GLY A 7 8.01 26.41 40.13
N VAL A 8 8.28 25.39 39.35
CA VAL A 8 7.26 24.50 38.75
C VAL A 8 6.65 23.69 39.88
N ALA A 9 5.44 24.06 40.28
CA ALA A 9 4.61 23.22 41.17
C ALA A 9 4.25 21.91 40.44
N ASP A 10 4.85 20.86 40.93
CA ASP A 10 4.66 19.46 40.51
C ASP A 10 3.28 18.94 40.98
N THR A 11 2.24 18.99 40.15
CA THR A 11 1.01 18.16 40.23
C THR A 11 0.23 18.08 38.94
N GLY A 12 0.80 18.47 37.80
CA GLY A 12 0.17 18.29 36.48
C GLY A 12 0.62 16.98 35.84
N VAL A 13 -0.31 16.04 35.60
CA VAL A 13 -0.04 14.87 34.78
C VAL A 13 0.53 15.35 33.44
N ASP A 14 1.73 14.94 33.08
CA ASP A 14 2.31 15.21 31.75
C ASP A 14 1.52 14.39 30.72
N LEU A 15 0.48 15.02 30.16
CA LEU A 15 -0.45 14.40 29.23
C LEU A 15 0.27 13.89 27.96
N ALA A 16 1.32 14.57 27.54
CA ALA A 16 2.12 14.12 26.40
C ALA A 16 2.89 12.84 26.73
N ARG A 17 3.44 12.73 27.92
CA ARG A 17 4.09 11.50 28.41
C ARG A 17 3.09 10.34 28.50
N GLU A 18 1.90 10.59 28.99
CA GLU A 18 0.84 9.57 29.08
C GLU A 18 0.38 9.15 27.66
N LEU A 19 0.23 10.07 26.75
CA LEU A 19 -0.05 9.75 25.33
C LEU A 19 1.02 8.83 24.75
N ILE A 20 2.30 9.18 24.92
CA ILE A 20 3.43 8.42 24.36
C ILE A 20 3.46 7.01 24.93
N ARG A 21 3.23 6.83 26.23
CA ARG A 21 3.16 5.49 26.86
C ARG A 21 2.07 4.64 26.24
N ARG A 22 0.82 5.16 26.19
CA ARG A 22 -0.32 4.45 25.63
C ARG A 22 -0.15 4.13 24.16
N TRP A 23 0.42 5.07 23.40
CA TRP A 23 0.73 4.89 21.99
C TRP A 23 1.77 3.78 21.77
N ARG A 24 2.82 3.72 22.57
CA ARG A 24 3.84 2.64 22.49
C ARG A 24 3.27 1.26 22.79
N ASP A 25 2.33 1.19 23.71
CA ASP A 25 1.74 -0.08 24.17
C ASP A 25 0.62 -0.57 23.23
N ASP A 26 0.12 0.30 22.37
CA ASP A 26 -0.94 -0.04 21.42
C ASP A 26 -0.40 -0.84 20.22
N PRO A 27 -0.86 -2.08 19.99
CA PRO A 27 -0.44 -2.88 18.85
C PRO A 27 -0.72 -2.24 17.49
N GLY A 28 -1.80 -1.45 17.38
CA GLY A 28 -2.20 -0.75 16.16
C GLY A 28 -1.43 0.55 15.90
N ALA A 29 -0.66 1.03 16.87
CA ALA A 29 0.14 2.25 16.71
C ALA A 29 1.29 2.07 15.73
N THR A 30 1.66 3.15 15.05
CA THR A 30 2.79 3.19 14.12
C THR A 30 4.11 2.78 14.79
N TYR A 31 4.22 2.93 16.11
CA TYR A 31 5.38 2.43 16.87
C TYR A 31 5.54 0.91 16.72
N ARG A 32 4.48 0.15 16.94
CA ARG A 32 4.49 -1.33 16.86
C ARG A 32 4.47 -1.83 15.42
N SER A 33 3.61 -1.25 14.61
CA SER A 33 3.34 -1.74 13.25
C SER A 33 4.41 -1.34 12.22
N TRP A 34 5.18 -0.28 12.48
CA TRP A 34 6.21 0.19 11.56
C TRP A 34 7.58 0.40 12.23
N PHE A 35 7.64 1.16 13.35
CA PHE A 35 8.96 1.53 13.90
C PHE A 35 9.73 0.32 14.42
N LEU A 36 9.06 -0.65 15.03
CA LEU A 36 9.64 -1.92 15.48
C LEU A 36 9.61 -3.04 14.43
N TRP A 37 9.21 -2.75 13.19
CA TRP A 37 9.19 -3.75 12.13
C TRP A 37 10.60 -4.23 11.77
N ASP A 38 10.85 -5.54 11.86
CA ASP A 38 12.16 -6.15 11.70
C ASP A 38 12.82 -5.86 10.33
N GLU A 39 12.01 -5.77 9.26
CA GLU A 39 12.50 -5.50 7.92
C GLU A 39 12.86 -4.02 7.68
N ARG A 40 12.47 -3.10 8.58
CA ARG A 40 12.69 -1.66 8.41
C ARG A 40 14.15 -1.31 8.16
N LEU A 41 15.05 -1.89 8.92
CA LEU A 41 16.50 -1.64 8.76
C LEU A 41 17.08 -2.25 7.47
N LYS A 42 16.49 -3.34 6.95
CA LYS A 42 16.85 -3.87 5.64
C LYS A 42 16.44 -2.89 4.54
N ASN A 43 15.23 -2.32 4.66
CA ASN A 43 14.73 -1.32 3.73
C ASN A 43 15.59 -0.05 3.73
N PHE A 44 16.06 0.42 4.89
CA PHE A 44 17.01 1.54 4.96
C PHE A 44 18.27 1.28 4.14
N ARG A 45 18.85 0.10 4.24
CA ARG A 45 20.05 -0.26 3.45
C ARG A 45 19.76 -0.27 1.94
N SER A 46 18.59 -0.77 1.55
CA SER A 46 18.14 -0.77 0.14
C SER A 46 17.94 0.64 -0.38
N ILE A 47 17.25 1.50 0.39
CA ILE A 47 17.01 2.90 0.03
C ILE A 47 18.33 3.66 -0.09
N ARG A 48 19.25 3.53 0.87
CA ARG A 48 20.59 4.17 0.82
C ARG A 48 21.40 3.74 -0.41
N ARG A 49 21.37 2.44 -0.75
CA ARG A 49 22.00 1.94 -1.97
C ARG A 49 21.39 2.54 -3.22
N GLY A 50 20.05 2.62 -3.28
CA GLY A 50 19.34 3.25 -4.38
C GLY A 50 19.66 4.74 -4.52
N LEU A 51 19.76 5.48 -3.40
CA LEU A 51 20.20 6.88 -3.43
C LEU A 51 21.62 7.04 -3.98
N GLY A 52 22.54 6.14 -3.62
CA GLY A 52 23.88 6.11 -4.20
C GLY A 52 23.87 5.87 -5.73
N GLN A 53 22.94 5.02 -6.21
CA GLN A 53 22.74 4.84 -7.65
C GLN A 53 22.22 6.11 -8.33
N VAL A 54 21.23 6.79 -7.75
CA VAL A 54 20.73 8.10 -8.24
C VAL A 54 21.87 9.09 -8.40
N VAL A 55 22.73 9.23 -7.37
CA VAL A 55 23.91 10.11 -7.42
C VAL A 55 24.86 9.72 -8.57
N THR A 56 25.15 8.43 -8.71
CA THR A 56 26.03 7.92 -9.77
C THR A 56 25.48 8.22 -11.16
N GLU A 57 24.19 7.99 -11.39
CA GLU A 57 23.52 8.24 -12.66
C GLU A 57 23.48 9.75 -13.01
N ILE A 58 23.22 10.60 -12.02
CA ILE A 58 23.25 12.06 -12.21
C ILE A 58 24.66 12.54 -12.60
N ARG A 59 25.70 12.04 -11.91
CA ARG A 59 27.10 12.37 -12.23
C ARG A 59 27.52 11.91 -13.64
N ALA A 60 27.04 10.74 -14.04
CA ALA A 60 27.32 10.17 -15.36
C ALA A 60 26.46 10.79 -16.48
N GLY A 61 25.45 11.61 -16.15
CA GLY A 61 24.48 12.14 -17.12
C GLY A 61 23.51 11.10 -17.68
N THR A 62 23.31 9.97 -16.98
CA THR A 62 22.45 8.85 -17.39
C THR A 62 21.15 8.75 -16.61
N PHE A 63 20.90 9.66 -15.67
CA PHE A 63 19.68 9.65 -14.83
C PHE A 63 18.39 9.85 -15.64
N GLY A 64 18.47 10.49 -16.81
CA GLY A 64 17.34 10.75 -17.69
C GLY A 64 16.57 12.02 -17.36
N VAL A 65 15.44 12.18 -18.05
CA VAL A 65 14.61 13.41 -18.01
C VAL A 65 13.17 13.13 -17.54
N ALA A 66 12.91 11.99 -16.92
CA ALA A 66 11.59 11.59 -16.44
C ALA A 66 11.69 10.85 -15.11
N TYR A 67 10.68 11.03 -14.25
CA TYR A 67 10.54 10.28 -13.00
C TYR A 67 10.33 8.78 -13.27
N ARG A 68 9.42 8.46 -14.20
CA ARG A 68 9.09 7.07 -14.54
C ARG A 68 10.27 6.38 -15.20
N GLY A 69 10.63 5.24 -14.65
CA GLY A 69 11.78 4.44 -15.09
C GLY A 69 13.13 4.91 -14.54
N SER A 70 13.18 6.00 -13.75
CA SER A 70 14.42 6.44 -13.10
C SER A 70 14.75 5.60 -11.87
N SER A 71 16.01 5.58 -11.46
CA SER A 71 16.45 4.98 -10.19
C SER A 71 15.79 5.65 -8.98
N LEU A 72 15.43 6.93 -9.06
CA LEU A 72 14.70 7.65 -8.02
C LEU A 72 13.28 7.10 -7.85
N GLU A 73 12.58 6.71 -8.91
CA GLU A 73 11.26 6.05 -8.79
C GLU A 73 11.35 4.78 -7.95
N THR A 74 12.37 3.94 -8.19
CA THR A 74 12.60 2.72 -7.41
C THR A 74 12.83 3.03 -5.93
N VAL A 75 13.65 4.06 -5.63
CA VAL A 75 13.88 4.51 -4.26
C VAL A 75 12.59 4.99 -3.60
N VAL A 76 11.83 5.85 -4.28
CA VAL A 76 10.60 6.43 -3.75
C VAL A 76 9.51 5.36 -3.56
N HIS A 77 9.43 4.38 -4.44
CA HIS A 77 8.56 3.22 -4.24
C HIS A 77 8.93 2.46 -2.97
N SER A 78 10.22 2.16 -2.75
CA SER A 78 10.68 1.50 -1.51
C SER A 78 10.39 2.32 -0.25
N VAL A 79 10.43 3.66 -0.35
CA VAL A 79 10.00 4.55 0.74
C VAL A 79 8.48 4.48 0.94
N ALA A 80 7.70 4.53 -0.14
CA ALA A 80 6.25 4.55 -0.10
C ALA A 80 5.63 3.20 0.32
N GLU A 81 6.35 2.08 0.13
CA GLU A 81 5.96 0.75 0.64
C GLU A 81 5.82 0.74 2.18
N GLN A 82 6.51 1.62 2.87
CA GLN A 82 6.36 1.88 4.30
C GLN A 82 5.09 2.73 4.56
N ARG A 83 3.96 2.19 4.20
CA ARG A 83 2.65 2.80 3.91
C ARG A 83 2.09 3.74 4.98
N GLN A 84 2.56 3.64 6.22
CA GLN A 84 2.01 4.47 7.30
C GLN A 84 2.61 5.87 7.26
N ILE A 85 3.89 6.03 7.54
CA ILE A 85 4.53 7.34 7.67
C ILE A 85 4.76 8.02 6.31
N PHE A 86 5.05 7.25 5.26
CA PHE A 86 5.47 7.78 3.96
C PHE A 86 4.39 7.71 2.89
N LYS A 87 3.13 7.55 3.27
CA LYS A 87 1.99 7.56 2.34
C LYS A 87 2.00 8.84 1.49
N GLY A 88 1.98 8.66 0.17
CA GLY A 88 1.99 9.79 -0.77
C GLY A 88 3.36 10.43 -1.00
N ALA A 89 4.47 9.81 -0.55
CA ALA A 89 5.82 10.32 -0.79
C ALA A 89 6.16 10.41 -2.29
N ASP A 90 5.62 9.53 -3.11
CA ASP A 90 5.77 9.52 -4.56
C ASP A 90 5.28 10.81 -5.23
N HIS A 91 4.19 11.40 -4.74
CA HIS A 91 3.67 12.66 -5.27
C HIS A 91 4.65 13.83 -5.20
N ALA A 92 5.57 13.80 -4.25
CA ALA A 92 6.55 14.86 -4.06
C ALA A 92 7.60 14.92 -5.18
N PHE A 93 7.81 13.83 -5.90
CA PHE A 93 8.84 13.67 -6.92
C PHE A 93 8.26 13.48 -8.34
N LEU A 94 6.94 13.29 -8.46
CA LEU A 94 6.28 13.18 -9.75
C LEU A 94 6.34 14.51 -10.49
N TRP A 95 6.87 14.47 -11.70
CA TRP A 95 6.82 15.60 -12.60
C TRP A 95 5.39 15.89 -13.05
N LYS A 96 5.00 17.19 -13.04
CA LYS A 96 3.68 17.65 -13.48
C LYS A 96 3.80 18.48 -14.76
N PRO A 97 3.77 17.88 -15.95
CA PRO A 97 3.98 18.57 -17.22
C PRO A 97 3.06 19.77 -17.43
N LYS A 98 1.85 19.71 -16.91
CA LYS A 98 0.86 20.78 -17.02
C LYS A 98 1.31 22.11 -16.41
N LEU A 99 2.21 22.09 -15.45
CA LEU A 99 2.69 23.28 -14.75
C LEU A 99 3.95 23.87 -15.36
N ARG A 100 4.63 23.16 -16.27
CA ARG A 100 5.89 23.55 -16.89
C ARG A 100 6.86 24.17 -15.88
N ILE A 101 7.00 23.54 -14.73
CA ILE A 101 7.89 23.99 -13.67
C ILE A 101 9.23 23.31 -13.89
N PRO A 102 10.33 24.06 -14.10
CA PRO A 102 11.66 23.48 -14.15
C PRO A 102 11.96 22.76 -12.85
N ASP A 103 12.28 21.49 -12.95
CA ASP A 103 12.60 20.61 -11.83
C ASP A 103 13.86 19.80 -12.13
N ILE A 104 14.12 18.77 -11.33
CA ILE A 104 15.30 17.91 -11.51
C ILE A 104 15.26 17.06 -12.80
N TYR A 105 14.18 17.01 -13.54
CA TYR A 105 14.08 16.25 -14.80
C TYR A 105 14.23 17.15 -16.03
N GLU A 106 13.71 18.37 -15.98
CA GLU A 106 13.75 19.29 -17.13
C GLU A 106 15.03 20.12 -17.19
N ASN A 107 15.66 20.39 -16.03
CA ASN A 107 16.83 21.25 -15.94
C ASN A 107 18.06 20.49 -15.45
N PRO A 108 19.11 20.31 -16.28
CA PRO A 108 20.33 19.61 -15.88
C PRO A 108 21.08 20.24 -14.70
N ASP A 109 20.98 21.57 -14.51
CA ASP A 109 21.61 22.23 -13.36
C ASP A 109 20.86 21.92 -12.06
N ASN A 110 19.53 21.91 -12.10
CA ASN A 110 18.72 21.46 -10.97
C ASN A 110 18.95 20.00 -10.65
N GLN A 111 19.07 19.15 -11.67
CA GLN A 111 19.40 17.74 -11.52
C GLN A 111 20.76 17.56 -10.82
N ARG A 112 21.79 18.30 -11.27
CA ARG A 112 23.12 18.26 -10.65
C ARG A 112 23.08 18.75 -9.20
N ALA A 113 22.36 19.85 -8.92
CA ALA A 113 22.20 20.36 -7.57
C ALA A 113 21.52 19.37 -6.63
N PHE A 114 20.47 18.67 -7.11
CA PHE A 114 19.83 17.59 -6.37
C PHE A 114 20.76 16.42 -6.10
N GLY A 115 21.51 15.97 -7.13
CA GLY A 115 22.50 14.90 -6.99
C GLY A 115 23.59 15.27 -5.98
N GLN A 116 24.06 16.53 -6.01
CA GLN A 116 25.08 17.02 -5.08
C GLN A 116 24.57 17.12 -3.64
N LEU A 117 23.28 17.50 -3.42
CA LEU A 117 22.66 17.45 -2.09
C LEU A 117 22.71 16.02 -1.53
N LEU A 118 22.26 15.03 -2.31
CA LEU A 118 22.24 13.63 -1.86
C LEU A 118 23.65 13.10 -1.58
N ASP A 119 24.59 13.42 -2.46
CA ASP A 119 25.98 13.00 -2.34
C ASP A 119 26.66 13.57 -1.10
N ASN A 120 26.59 14.89 -0.93
CA ASN A 120 27.14 15.57 0.22
C ASN A 120 26.50 15.04 1.52
N CYS A 121 25.16 14.96 1.56
CA CYS A 121 24.49 14.42 2.74
C CYS A 121 24.77 12.94 2.99
N SER A 122 25.22 12.16 2.02
CA SER A 122 25.62 10.76 2.27
C SER A 122 26.88 10.64 3.13
N CYS A 123 27.70 11.71 3.19
CA CYS A 123 28.98 11.77 3.92
C CYS A 123 28.94 12.71 5.13
N CYS A 124 27.79 13.38 5.42
CA CYS A 124 27.67 14.26 6.58
C CYS A 124 27.66 13.47 7.88
N ASP A 125 28.37 13.96 8.89
CA ASP A 125 28.38 13.40 10.25
C ASP A 125 27.67 14.29 11.27
N THR A 126 27.45 15.56 10.93
CA THR A 126 26.87 16.56 11.84
C THR A 126 25.57 17.17 11.32
N ALA A 127 24.78 17.70 12.26
CA ALA A 127 23.54 18.41 11.95
C ALA A 127 23.82 19.72 11.18
N GLU A 128 24.90 20.40 11.52
CA GLU A 128 25.33 21.67 10.93
C GLU A 128 25.64 21.50 9.45
N GLU A 129 26.34 20.42 9.06
CA GLU A 129 26.63 20.10 7.67
C GLU A 129 25.34 19.85 6.87
N ILE A 130 24.44 19.03 7.40
CA ILE A 130 23.16 18.74 6.74
C ILE A 130 22.34 20.03 6.55
N ILE A 131 22.27 20.90 7.59
CA ILE A 131 21.56 22.17 7.52
C ILE A 131 22.21 23.10 6.48
N ALA A 132 23.53 23.15 6.40
CA ALA A 132 24.25 23.94 5.40
C ALA A 132 23.90 23.47 3.97
N HIS A 133 23.84 22.17 3.71
CA HIS A 133 23.45 21.65 2.41
C HIS A 133 21.96 21.88 2.09
N ILE A 134 21.09 21.80 3.08
CA ILE A 134 19.66 22.21 2.93
C ILE A 134 19.55 23.69 2.58
N ARG A 135 20.32 24.56 3.23
CA ARG A 135 20.33 26.00 2.93
C ARG A 135 20.88 26.28 1.53
N ALA A 136 21.91 25.57 1.10
CA ALA A 136 22.46 25.70 -0.22
C ALA A 136 21.46 25.34 -1.32
N ILE A 137 20.72 24.24 -1.18
CA ILE A 137 19.69 23.85 -2.16
C ILE A 137 18.47 24.81 -2.13
N ASP A 138 18.06 25.28 -0.94
CA ASP A 138 16.99 26.28 -0.82
C ASP A 138 17.34 27.59 -1.51
N ALA A 139 18.60 28.03 -1.45
CA ALA A 139 19.04 29.25 -2.10
C ALA A 139 18.85 29.24 -3.62
N LEU A 140 18.88 28.07 -4.25
CA LEU A 140 18.66 27.91 -5.69
C LEU A 140 17.18 28.08 -6.08
N LYS A 141 16.25 28.09 -5.13
CA LYS A 141 14.80 28.26 -5.35
C LYS A 141 14.22 27.38 -6.45
N ILE A 142 14.69 26.13 -6.53
CA ILE A 142 14.25 25.16 -7.52
C ILE A 142 12.78 24.86 -7.29
N LYS A 143 11.93 25.17 -8.27
CA LYS A 143 10.51 24.89 -8.18
C LYS A 143 10.26 23.38 -8.16
N GLY A 144 9.38 22.93 -7.27
CA GLY A 144 9.06 21.50 -7.10
C GLY A 144 10.04 20.77 -6.20
N LEU A 145 11.22 21.31 -5.89
CA LEU A 145 12.19 20.75 -4.98
C LEU A 145 12.12 21.46 -3.62
N GLY A 146 11.23 21.00 -2.78
CA GLY A 146 11.01 21.54 -1.44
C GLY A 146 11.33 20.54 -0.33
N PRO A 147 10.86 20.81 0.90
CA PRO A 147 11.15 19.99 2.08
C PRO A 147 10.76 18.52 1.99
N ALA A 148 9.98 18.09 0.99
CA ALA A 148 9.70 16.69 0.72
C ALA A 148 10.97 15.84 0.52
N VAL A 149 12.06 16.45 0.05
CA VAL A 149 13.40 15.82 -0.05
C VAL A 149 13.91 15.36 1.33
N ALA A 150 13.49 16.00 2.42
CA ALA A 150 13.86 15.59 3.77
C ALA A 150 13.48 14.13 4.06
N ASN A 151 12.46 13.56 3.39
CA ASN A 151 12.16 12.14 3.50
C ASN A 151 13.32 11.25 3.03
N LEU A 152 14.07 11.66 2.02
CA LEU A 152 15.26 10.94 1.58
C LEU A 152 16.41 11.13 2.58
N LEU A 153 16.57 12.35 3.10
CA LEU A 153 17.60 12.66 4.11
C LEU A 153 17.36 11.93 5.43
N TYR A 154 16.10 11.68 5.80
CA TYR A 154 15.78 10.85 6.96
C TYR A 154 16.40 9.45 6.87
N PHE A 155 16.35 8.81 5.70
CA PHE A 155 16.96 7.49 5.52
C PHE A 155 18.50 7.52 5.57
N LEU A 156 19.11 8.65 5.28
CA LEU A 156 20.56 8.84 5.44
C LEU A 156 20.91 9.11 6.91
N HIS A 157 20.15 9.96 7.60
CA HIS A 157 20.43 10.47 8.94
C HIS A 157 19.21 10.41 9.88
N PRO A 158 18.76 9.21 10.25
CA PRO A 158 17.51 9.05 11.03
C PRO A 158 17.58 9.65 12.45
N THR A 159 18.77 9.94 12.96
CA THR A 159 18.98 10.61 14.26
C THR A 159 19.04 12.13 14.17
N LEU A 160 19.19 12.68 12.96
CA LEU A 160 19.39 14.12 12.73
C LEU A 160 18.27 14.75 11.91
N VAL A 161 17.59 13.98 11.08
CA VAL A 161 16.53 14.46 10.17
C VAL A 161 15.25 13.65 10.44
N PRO A 162 14.13 14.30 10.83
CA PRO A 162 12.86 13.60 10.98
C PRO A 162 12.21 13.32 9.62
N PRO A 163 11.35 12.29 9.51
CA PRO A 163 10.48 12.13 8.36
C PRO A 163 9.51 13.33 8.24
N PHE A 164 9.03 13.61 7.04
CA PHE A 164 8.27 14.82 6.75
C PHE A 164 7.13 14.57 5.75
N ASN A 165 5.90 14.81 6.19
CA ASN A 165 4.71 14.85 5.33
C ASN A 165 3.59 15.66 5.99
N THR A 166 2.45 15.78 5.32
CA THR A 166 1.31 16.56 5.80
C THR A 166 0.82 16.09 7.16
N ALA A 167 0.71 14.78 7.40
CA ALA A 167 0.23 14.25 8.67
C ALA A 167 1.21 14.55 9.81
N ILE A 168 2.52 14.39 9.58
CA ILE A 168 3.56 14.69 10.58
C ILE A 168 3.53 16.19 10.95
N VAL A 169 3.40 17.08 9.96
CA VAL A 169 3.28 18.54 10.21
C VAL A 169 2.02 18.85 11.02
N ASN A 170 0.89 18.26 10.65
CA ASN A 170 -0.37 18.45 11.39
C ASN A 170 -0.26 17.95 12.83
N GLY A 171 0.34 16.76 13.03
CA GLY A 171 0.57 16.21 14.36
C GLY A 171 1.51 17.06 15.21
N TYR A 172 2.60 17.57 14.62
CA TYR A 172 3.50 18.50 15.29
C TYR A 172 2.78 19.77 15.72
N ASN A 173 2.04 20.39 14.81
CA ASN A 173 1.27 21.59 15.10
C ASN A 173 0.22 21.34 16.20
N ALA A 174 -0.49 20.21 16.14
CA ALA A 174 -1.50 19.84 17.15
C ALA A 174 -0.88 19.58 18.54
N LEU A 175 0.30 18.96 18.58
CA LEU A 175 0.97 18.62 19.84
C LEU A 175 1.64 19.83 20.50
N THR A 176 2.14 20.77 19.70
CA THR A 176 2.98 21.90 20.19
C THR A 176 2.30 23.26 20.13
N GLY A 177 1.17 23.37 19.45
CA GLY A 177 0.54 24.67 19.15
C GLY A 177 1.27 25.48 18.07
N ALA A 178 2.31 24.91 17.44
CA ALA A 178 3.03 25.57 16.35
C ALA A 178 2.15 25.76 15.11
N LYS A 179 2.63 26.59 14.17
CA LYS A 179 1.94 26.91 12.90
C LYS A 179 2.88 26.65 11.71
N VAL A 180 3.53 25.49 11.72
CA VAL A 180 4.41 25.06 10.63
C VAL A 180 3.57 24.83 9.37
N LYS A 181 4.09 25.30 8.23
CA LYS A 181 3.48 25.12 6.90
C LYS A 181 4.36 24.24 6.02
N LEU A 182 3.72 23.44 5.17
CA LEU A 182 4.41 22.70 4.11
C LEU A 182 5.02 23.66 3.06
N GLY A 183 6.08 23.21 2.39
CA GLY A 183 6.65 23.93 1.26
C GLY A 183 7.73 24.96 1.59
N SER A 184 8.06 25.19 2.85
CA SER A 184 9.13 26.10 3.29
C SER A 184 10.21 25.33 4.06
N TRP A 185 11.45 25.44 3.62
CA TRP A 185 12.60 24.89 4.33
C TRP A 185 12.82 25.54 5.70
N ASP A 186 12.53 26.83 5.86
CA ASP A 186 12.59 27.50 7.17
C ASP A 186 11.61 26.86 8.16
N HIS A 187 10.39 26.60 7.72
CA HIS A 187 9.38 25.92 8.53
C HIS A 187 9.79 24.49 8.86
N PHE A 188 10.38 23.78 7.90
CA PHE A 188 10.92 22.43 8.13
C PHE A 188 12.04 22.45 9.17
N LEU A 189 13.01 23.36 9.05
CA LEU A 189 14.13 23.44 9.98
C LEU A 189 13.69 23.85 11.40
N ALA A 190 12.71 24.76 11.51
CA ALA A 190 12.10 25.12 12.78
C ALA A 190 11.38 23.91 13.43
N MET A 191 10.60 23.18 12.63
CA MET A 191 9.94 21.94 13.07
C MET A 191 10.96 20.87 13.48
N ARG A 192 12.03 20.69 12.70
CA ARG A 192 13.13 19.76 13.02
C ARG A 192 13.72 20.05 14.39
N ALA A 193 14.02 21.32 14.69
CA ALA A 193 14.54 21.72 15.99
C ALA A 193 13.57 21.37 17.12
N GLY A 194 12.28 21.71 16.97
CA GLY A 194 11.27 21.37 17.97
C GLY A 194 11.03 19.86 18.12
N ILE A 195 11.15 19.08 17.04
CA ILE A 195 11.08 17.61 17.13
C ILE A 195 12.26 17.04 17.90
N LEU A 196 13.48 17.58 17.73
CA LEU A 196 14.64 17.16 18.50
C LEU A 196 14.46 17.47 19.99
N ASP A 197 13.95 18.66 20.33
CA ASP A 197 13.66 19.03 21.72
C ASP A 197 12.60 18.11 22.35
N LEU A 198 11.53 17.82 21.63
CA LEU A 198 10.50 16.87 22.10
C LEU A 198 11.06 15.47 22.26
N ASN A 199 11.84 15.00 21.29
CA ASN A 199 12.44 13.67 21.35
C ASN A 199 13.43 13.56 22.52
N ASP A 200 14.16 14.60 22.82
CA ASP A 200 15.08 14.66 23.95
C ASP A 200 14.35 14.66 25.30
N ARG A 201 13.27 15.44 25.42
CA ARG A 201 12.41 15.48 26.59
C ARG A 201 11.80 14.13 26.96
N TYR A 202 11.44 13.33 25.94
CA TYR A 202 10.80 12.02 26.12
C TYR A 202 11.70 10.86 25.66
N ARG A 203 13.01 11.02 25.72
CA ARG A 203 14.01 10.07 25.24
C ARG A 203 13.88 8.69 25.89
N ASP A 204 13.47 8.64 27.15
CA ASP A 204 13.20 7.41 27.89
C ASP A 204 12.02 6.59 27.32
N LEU A 205 11.14 7.24 26.59
CA LEU A 205 9.98 6.61 25.94
C LEU A 205 10.14 6.49 24.43
N LEU A 206 10.97 7.28 23.79
CA LEU A 206 11.21 7.34 22.36
C LEU A 206 12.55 6.70 21.98
N SER A 207 13.11 7.07 20.86
CA SER A 207 14.37 6.54 20.33
C SER A 207 15.27 7.66 19.85
N ASN A 208 16.57 7.38 19.70
CA ASN A 208 17.47 8.28 18.98
C ASN A 208 17.07 8.40 17.49
N ASP A 209 16.49 7.35 16.92
CA ASP A 209 15.91 7.41 15.57
C ASP A 209 14.59 8.19 15.63
N LEU A 210 14.58 9.34 14.93
CA LEU A 210 13.45 10.28 14.87
C LEU A 210 12.23 9.70 14.16
N GLY A 211 12.33 8.50 13.60
CA GLY A 211 11.19 7.74 13.11
C GLY A 211 10.20 7.40 14.21
N ALA A 212 10.66 7.16 15.46
CA ALA A 212 9.74 6.91 16.59
C ALA A 212 8.81 8.09 16.83
N ILE A 213 9.38 9.28 17.05
CA ILE A 213 8.57 10.51 17.23
C ILE A 213 7.83 10.88 15.94
N GLY A 214 8.42 10.62 14.75
CA GLY A 214 7.74 10.79 13.46
C GLY A 214 6.47 9.94 13.35
N GLY A 215 6.51 8.71 13.85
CA GLY A 215 5.35 7.81 13.92
C GLY A 215 4.26 8.33 14.87
N LEU A 216 4.63 8.86 16.02
CA LEU A 216 3.70 9.51 16.95
C LEU A 216 2.99 10.71 16.29
N LEU A 217 3.78 11.60 15.70
CA LEU A 217 3.25 12.78 15.03
C LEU A 217 2.36 12.42 13.84
N PHE A 218 2.72 11.38 13.09
CA PHE A 218 1.89 10.84 12.02
C PHE A 218 0.54 10.34 12.55
N ASP A 219 0.52 9.55 13.62
CA ASP A 219 -0.70 9.00 14.20
C ASP A 219 -1.61 10.10 14.79
N ILE A 220 -1.03 11.14 15.39
CA ILE A 220 -1.79 12.32 15.84
C ILE A 220 -2.35 13.07 14.63
N GLY A 221 -1.54 13.39 13.65
CA GLY A 221 -1.92 14.22 12.51
C GLY A 221 -2.84 13.53 11.51
N SER A 222 -2.92 12.19 11.54
CA SER A 222 -3.91 11.39 10.81
C SER A 222 -5.22 11.17 11.58
N GLY A 223 -5.33 11.71 12.81
CA GLY A 223 -6.53 11.61 13.65
C GLY A 223 -6.69 10.29 14.39
N ARG A 224 -5.69 9.41 14.37
CA ARG A 224 -5.71 8.13 15.12
C ARG A 224 -5.63 8.34 16.63
N TYR A 225 -4.92 9.38 17.04
CA TYR A 225 -4.74 9.77 18.42
C TYR A 225 -5.05 11.26 18.59
N PRO A 226 -5.95 11.67 19.50
CA PRO A 226 -6.19 13.07 19.78
C PRO A 226 -4.96 13.68 20.45
N ALA A 227 -4.50 14.83 19.98
CA ALA A 227 -3.47 15.59 20.68
C ALA A 227 -3.95 15.98 22.08
N PRO A 228 -3.08 15.96 23.09
CA PRO A 228 -3.42 16.48 24.42
C PRO A 228 -3.73 17.99 24.32
N PRO A 229 -4.63 18.50 25.17
CA PRO A 229 -4.87 19.94 25.24
C PRO A 229 -3.60 20.65 25.70
N LEU A 230 -3.38 21.85 25.17
CA LEU A 230 -2.25 22.69 25.54
C LEU A 230 -2.44 23.35 26.92
N ASP A 231 -3.66 23.30 27.45
CA ASP A 231 -4.01 23.74 28.81
C ASP A 231 -4.39 22.54 29.69
N LEU A 232 -4.23 22.69 30.99
CA LEU A 232 -4.52 21.62 31.96
C LEU A 232 -6.01 21.38 32.21
N ALA A 233 -6.88 22.29 31.76
CA ALA A 233 -8.32 22.26 32.07
C ALA A 233 -9.08 21.11 31.36
N GLY A 234 -8.58 20.67 30.20
CA GLY A 234 -9.24 19.63 29.37
C GLY A 234 -8.76 18.20 29.60
N GLY A 235 -7.91 17.93 30.57
CA GLY A 235 -7.17 16.64 30.67
C GLY A 235 -8.06 15.41 30.87
N LYS A 236 -9.14 15.50 31.67
CA LYS A 236 -10.07 14.36 31.91
C LYS A 236 -10.87 14.00 30.67
N ASP A 237 -11.41 15.00 30.00
CA ASP A 237 -12.19 14.79 28.77
C ASP A 237 -11.32 14.29 27.62
N TRP A 238 -10.04 14.70 27.59
CA TRP A 238 -9.09 14.23 26.62
C TRP A 238 -8.76 12.74 26.80
N LEU A 239 -8.59 12.26 28.04
CA LEU A 239 -8.36 10.84 28.31
C LEU A 239 -9.52 9.96 27.82
N ALA A 240 -10.76 10.40 28.05
CA ALA A 240 -11.94 9.71 27.54
C ALA A 240 -11.94 9.63 25.99
N ARG A 241 -11.69 10.76 25.33
CA ARG A 241 -11.58 10.81 23.86
C ARG A 241 -10.42 9.96 23.32
N LEU A 242 -9.32 9.85 24.06
CA LEU A 242 -8.20 8.98 23.67
C LEU A 242 -8.63 7.51 23.70
N GLU A 243 -9.38 7.07 24.70
CA GLU A 243 -9.87 5.69 24.77
C GLU A 243 -10.92 5.40 23.68
N GLU A 244 -11.81 6.34 23.38
CA GLU A 244 -12.76 6.21 22.27
C GLU A 244 -12.03 6.09 20.92
N ALA A 245 -11.08 6.98 20.64
CA ALA A 245 -10.29 6.93 19.40
C ALA A 245 -9.54 5.61 19.25
N ARG A 246 -8.96 5.08 20.34
CA ARG A 246 -8.29 3.77 20.35
C ARG A 246 -9.26 2.62 20.10
N ALA A 247 -10.45 2.67 20.68
CA ALA A 247 -11.48 1.65 20.46
C ALA A 247 -11.97 1.64 19.00
N GLU A 248 -12.12 2.81 18.39
CA GLU A 248 -12.50 2.96 17.00
C GLU A 248 -11.39 2.51 16.04
N ALA A 249 -10.13 2.90 16.31
CA ALA A 249 -8.97 2.46 15.53
C ALA A 249 -8.85 0.92 15.53
N ARG A 250 -9.04 0.26 16.68
CA ARG A 250 -9.02 -1.22 16.76
C ARG A 250 -10.11 -1.87 15.91
N LYS A 251 -11.30 -1.26 15.80
CA LYS A 251 -12.36 -1.77 14.93
C LYS A 251 -11.96 -1.66 13.46
N LEU A 252 -11.40 -0.51 13.05
CA LEU A 252 -10.92 -0.27 11.68
C LEU A 252 -9.74 -1.18 11.32
N ASP A 253 -8.79 -1.38 12.22
CA ASP A 253 -7.65 -2.28 12.01
C ASP A 253 -8.11 -3.75 11.88
N LYS A 254 -9.13 -4.16 12.64
CA LYS A 254 -9.73 -5.49 12.50
C LYS A 254 -10.37 -5.68 11.13
N VAL A 255 -11.11 -4.69 10.65
CA VAL A 255 -11.72 -4.71 9.31
C VAL A 255 -10.64 -4.72 8.23
N ALA A 256 -9.60 -3.89 8.34
CA ALA A 256 -8.49 -3.84 7.39
C ALA A 256 -7.68 -5.16 7.37
N SER A 257 -7.47 -5.79 8.54
CA SER A 257 -6.80 -7.09 8.62
C SER A 257 -7.63 -8.19 7.97
N GLN A 258 -8.95 -8.19 8.19
CA GLN A 258 -9.85 -9.14 7.53
C GLN A 258 -9.87 -8.95 6.02
N GLN A 259 -9.84 -7.71 5.54
CA GLN A 259 -9.77 -7.42 4.11
C GLN A 259 -8.45 -7.89 3.50
N SER A 260 -7.32 -7.64 4.18
CA SER A 260 -5.99 -8.09 3.73
C SER A 260 -5.88 -9.62 3.68
N GLU A 261 -6.47 -10.32 4.65
CA GLU A 261 -6.53 -11.78 4.66
C GLU A 261 -7.42 -12.32 3.54
N SER A 262 -8.55 -11.68 3.31
CA SER A 262 -9.44 -11.97 2.18
C SER A 262 -8.72 -11.82 0.84
N ASP A 263 -8.00 -10.72 0.63
CA ASP A 263 -7.26 -10.44 -0.61
C ASP A 263 -6.13 -11.45 -0.83
N ARG A 264 -5.45 -11.89 0.24
CA ARG A 264 -4.42 -12.93 0.18
C ARG A 264 -5.01 -14.28 -0.20
N THR A 265 -6.12 -14.66 0.41
CA THR A 265 -6.82 -15.92 0.11
C THR A 265 -7.34 -15.91 -1.34
N HIS A 266 -7.89 -14.79 -1.81
CA HIS A 266 -8.33 -14.64 -3.19
C HIS A 266 -7.18 -14.90 -4.19
N ALA A 267 -6.02 -14.27 -4.00
CA ALA A 267 -4.85 -14.48 -4.86
C ALA A 267 -4.31 -15.92 -4.79
N GLU A 268 -4.39 -16.58 -3.64
CA GLU A 268 -4.02 -17.98 -3.47
C GLU A 268 -4.92 -18.90 -4.29
N ILE A 269 -6.23 -18.72 -4.22
CA ILE A 269 -7.18 -19.53 -4.99
C ILE A 269 -7.00 -19.31 -6.49
N GLN A 270 -6.80 -18.05 -6.94
CA GLN A 270 -6.49 -17.76 -8.34
C GLN A 270 -5.20 -18.48 -8.79
N ALA A 271 -4.15 -18.51 -7.94
CA ALA A 271 -2.91 -19.23 -8.24
C ALA A 271 -3.15 -20.74 -8.39
N TRP A 272 -3.94 -21.36 -7.50
CA TRP A 272 -4.27 -22.79 -7.60
C TRP A 272 -5.02 -23.12 -8.89
N LEU A 273 -5.99 -22.29 -9.27
CA LEU A 273 -6.74 -22.45 -10.52
C LEU A 273 -5.85 -22.24 -11.75
N ARG A 274 -4.94 -21.28 -11.72
CA ARG A 274 -3.93 -21.09 -12.77
C ARG A 274 -3.08 -22.35 -12.94
N ASP A 275 -2.49 -22.81 -11.84
CA ASP A 275 -1.56 -23.94 -11.88
C ASP A 275 -2.25 -25.24 -12.32
N LEU A 276 -3.51 -25.43 -11.92
CA LEU A 276 -4.33 -26.54 -12.39
C LEU A 276 -4.63 -26.45 -13.89
N GLY A 277 -5.02 -25.28 -14.38
CA GLY A 277 -5.28 -25.09 -15.79
C GLY A 277 -4.07 -25.39 -16.66
N LEU A 278 -2.90 -24.89 -16.27
CA LEU A 278 -1.64 -25.16 -16.95
C LEU A 278 -1.27 -26.66 -16.89
N ALA A 279 -1.43 -27.31 -15.73
CA ALA A 279 -1.14 -28.74 -15.56
C ALA A 279 -2.06 -29.63 -16.39
N LEU A 280 -3.30 -29.22 -16.60
CA LEU A 280 -4.29 -29.92 -17.43
C LEU A 280 -4.19 -29.60 -18.94
N GLY A 281 -3.23 -28.75 -19.32
CA GLY A 281 -2.92 -28.43 -20.73
C GLY A 281 -3.81 -27.35 -21.33
N TYR A 282 -4.43 -26.50 -20.52
CA TYR A 282 -5.17 -25.32 -20.98
C TYR A 282 -4.27 -24.09 -21.07
N ASP A 283 -4.59 -23.20 -21.99
CA ASP A 283 -4.10 -21.83 -21.92
C ASP A 283 -4.88 -21.08 -20.86
N VAL A 284 -4.19 -20.36 -19.98
CA VAL A 284 -4.82 -19.70 -18.83
C VAL A 284 -4.77 -18.19 -18.97
N TRP A 285 -5.88 -17.54 -18.69
CA TRP A 285 -5.99 -16.09 -18.52
C TRP A 285 -6.27 -15.77 -17.05
N ILE A 286 -5.57 -14.76 -16.52
CA ILE A 286 -5.86 -14.15 -15.21
C ILE A 286 -6.41 -12.75 -15.45
N ALA A 287 -7.41 -12.34 -14.65
CA ALA A 287 -8.02 -11.02 -14.70
C ALA A 287 -6.99 -9.91 -14.86
N ALA A 288 -7.23 -8.94 -15.73
CA ALA A 288 -6.25 -7.93 -16.12
C ALA A 288 -5.72 -7.10 -14.93
N ASN A 289 -6.56 -6.86 -13.93
CA ASN A 289 -6.21 -6.13 -12.69
C ASN A 289 -5.44 -6.96 -11.67
N ASP A 290 -5.45 -8.31 -11.78
CA ASP A 290 -4.85 -9.21 -10.80
C ASP A 290 -3.52 -9.82 -11.26
N ARG A 291 -3.17 -9.70 -12.55
CA ARG A 291 -1.96 -10.30 -13.15
C ARG A 291 -0.67 -9.98 -12.42
N GLY A 292 -0.56 -8.76 -11.89
CA GLY A 292 0.61 -8.29 -11.14
C GLY A 292 0.63 -8.69 -9.67
N ARG A 293 -0.46 -9.24 -9.12
CA ARG A 293 -0.50 -9.70 -7.72
C ARG A 293 0.45 -10.88 -7.53
N LEU A 294 1.11 -10.90 -6.37
CA LEU A 294 2.06 -11.96 -6.02
C LEU A 294 1.39 -13.03 -5.14
N HIS A 295 1.59 -14.30 -5.51
CA HIS A 295 1.38 -15.45 -4.63
C HIS A 295 2.69 -16.23 -4.52
N ALA A 296 3.16 -16.49 -3.31
CA ALA A 296 4.45 -17.15 -3.03
C ALA A 296 5.65 -16.52 -3.78
N GLY A 297 5.62 -15.19 -3.99
CA GLY A 297 6.67 -14.44 -4.70
C GLY A 297 6.58 -14.49 -6.23
N VAL A 298 5.55 -15.13 -6.80
CA VAL A 298 5.35 -15.29 -8.24
C VAL A 298 4.13 -14.47 -8.69
N PRO A 299 4.22 -13.63 -9.75
CA PRO A 299 3.06 -12.94 -10.30
C PRO A 299 2.00 -13.92 -10.81
N LEU A 300 0.72 -13.64 -10.55
CA LEU A 300 -0.39 -14.48 -10.99
C LEU A 300 -0.44 -14.66 -12.51
N GLY A 301 -0.05 -13.64 -13.26
CA GLY A 301 -0.01 -13.70 -14.72
C GLY A 301 1.19 -14.43 -15.32
N GLN A 302 2.10 -14.98 -14.51
CA GLN A 302 3.26 -15.70 -15.01
C GLN A 302 2.85 -17.02 -15.67
N GLY A 303 3.31 -17.25 -16.91
CA GLY A 303 2.95 -18.44 -17.70
C GLY A 303 1.56 -18.37 -18.33
N CYS A 304 0.81 -17.26 -18.14
CA CYS A 304 -0.53 -17.08 -18.67
C CYS A 304 -0.54 -16.28 -19.98
N LEU A 305 -1.66 -16.34 -20.71
CA LEU A 305 -1.90 -15.55 -21.91
C LEU A 305 -1.69 -14.05 -21.64
N GLN A 306 -1.02 -13.35 -22.52
CA GLN A 306 -0.82 -11.89 -22.40
C GLN A 306 -2.04 -11.13 -22.94
N HIS A 307 -2.74 -11.67 -23.91
CA HIS A 307 -3.94 -11.12 -24.52
C HIS A 307 -4.99 -12.22 -24.65
N LEU A 308 -6.26 -11.84 -24.51
CA LEU A 308 -7.36 -12.73 -24.86
C LEU A 308 -7.39 -12.94 -26.38
N PRO A 309 -7.86 -14.10 -26.85
CA PRO A 309 -8.10 -14.31 -28.29
C PRO A 309 -8.98 -13.24 -28.91
N ASP A 310 -8.73 -12.92 -30.17
CA ASP A 310 -9.44 -11.83 -30.88
C ASP A 310 -10.97 -12.02 -30.87
N ALA A 311 -11.46 -13.26 -30.98
CA ALA A 311 -12.88 -13.56 -30.90
C ALA A 311 -13.52 -13.09 -29.56
N ILE A 312 -12.80 -13.18 -28.48
CA ILE A 312 -13.22 -12.70 -27.15
C ILE A 312 -13.01 -11.19 -27.05
N ALA A 313 -11.85 -10.70 -27.50
CA ALA A 313 -11.43 -9.31 -27.34
C ALA A 313 -12.33 -8.30 -28.06
N VAL A 314 -13.00 -8.73 -29.19
CA VAL A 314 -13.93 -7.89 -29.93
C VAL A 314 -15.41 -8.17 -29.62
N SER A 315 -15.71 -9.08 -28.70
CA SER A 315 -17.09 -9.41 -28.30
C SER A 315 -17.77 -8.25 -27.55
N PRO A 316 -19.09 -8.14 -27.57
CA PRO A 316 -19.81 -7.10 -26.83
C PRO A 316 -19.56 -7.10 -25.33
N GLY A 317 -19.20 -8.26 -24.75
CA GLY A 317 -18.87 -8.43 -23.33
C GLY A 317 -17.37 -8.35 -22.98
N ALA A 318 -16.49 -8.02 -23.94
CA ALA A 318 -15.04 -8.09 -23.77
C ALA A 318 -14.52 -7.38 -22.50
N ASP A 319 -15.06 -6.20 -22.18
CA ASP A 319 -14.64 -5.41 -20.99
C ASP A 319 -14.97 -6.11 -19.67
N SER A 320 -16.06 -6.86 -19.63
CA SER A 320 -16.48 -7.68 -18.50
C SER A 320 -15.67 -8.99 -18.43
N ILE A 321 -15.51 -9.66 -19.57
CA ILE A 321 -14.86 -10.97 -19.68
C ILE A 321 -13.39 -10.89 -19.27
N ARG A 322 -12.67 -9.83 -19.65
CA ARG A 322 -11.27 -9.64 -19.25
C ARG A 322 -11.05 -9.46 -17.74
N LEU A 323 -12.12 -9.21 -16.98
CA LEU A 323 -12.11 -9.08 -15.53
C LEU A 323 -12.54 -10.35 -14.80
N ILE A 324 -12.90 -11.42 -15.52
CA ILE A 324 -13.13 -12.74 -14.91
C ILE A 324 -11.83 -13.22 -14.30
N ASP A 325 -11.90 -13.68 -13.06
CA ASP A 325 -10.73 -13.98 -12.24
C ASP A 325 -9.77 -14.97 -12.90
N VAL A 326 -10.29 -16.10 -13.41
CA VAL A 326 -9.51 -17.09 -14.18
C VAL A 326 -10.33 -17.64 -15.32
N LEU A 327 -9.74 -17.70 -16.53
CA LEU A 327 -10.29 -18.43 -17.67
C LEU A 327 -9.33 -19.53 -18.10
N TRP A 328 -9.86 -20.70 -18.44
CA TRP A 328 -9.15 -21.75 -19.13
C TRP A 328 -9.63 -21.85 -20.57
N LEU A 329 -8.71 -21.76 -21.49
CA LEU A 329 -8.99 -21.89 -22.93
C LEU A 329 -8.41 -23.19 -23.46
N ASP A 330 -9.13 -23.81 -24.36
CA ASP A 330 -8.66 -25.02 -25.03
C ASP A 330 -7.72 -24.70 -26.21
N GLN A 331 -7.22 -25.74 -26.87
CA GLN A 331 -6.31 -25.62 -28.01
C GLN A 331 -6.93 -24.92 -29.23
N THR A 332 -8.25 -24.77 -29.26
CA THR A 332 -9.00 -24.05 -30.31
C THR A 332 -9.32 -22.62 -29.90
N GLN A 333 -8.76 -22.15 -28.79
CA GLN A 333 -8.95 -20.81 -28.25
C GLN A 333 -10.37 -20.51 -27.73
N HIS A 334 -11.18 -21.56 -27.48
CA HIS A 334 -12.49 -21.42 -26.86
C HIS A 334 -12.37 -21.51 -25.33
N VAL A 335 -13.27 -20.83 -24.62
CA VAL A 335 -13.31 -20.88 -23.17
C VAL A 335 -13.86 -22.23 -22.72
N ALA A 336 -12.99 -23.09 -22.16
CA ALA A 336 -13.37 -24.37 -21.59
C ALA A 336 -13.93 -24.23 -20.18
N ALA A 337 -13.42 -23.27 -19.38
CA ALA A 337 -13.92 -22.97 -18.03
C ALA A 337 -13.69 -21.51 -17.65
N ALA A 338 -14.60 -20.96 -16.87
CA ALA A 338 -14.51 -19.65 -16.24
C ALA A 338 -14.72 -19.78 -14.74
N PHE A 339 -13.88 -19.12 -13.95
CA PHE A 339 -13.88 -19.15 -12.51
C PHE A 339 -13.96 -17.74 -11.95
N GLU A 340 -14.90 -17.51 -11.04
CA GLU A 340 -14.99 -16.32 -10.21
C GLU A 340 -14.76 -16.69 -8.74
N VAL A 341 -13.78 -16.05 -8.12
CA VAL A 341 -13.35 -16.33 -6.76
C VAL A 341 -14.00 -15.31 -5.81
N GLU A 342 -14.92 -15.77 -4.99
CA GLU A 342 -15.75 -14.91 -4.14
C GLU A 342 -15.52 -15.21 -2.66
N HIS A 343 -14.66 -14.44 -2.01
CA HIS A 343 -14.33 -14.65 -0.60
C HIS A 343 -15.30 -13.92 0.34
N SER A 344 -15.42 -12.61 0.23
CA SER A 344 -16.15 -11.77 1.22
C SER A 344 -17.15 -10.81 0.61
N THR A 345 -17.06 -10.52 -0.67
CA THR A 345 -17.84 -9.47 -1.34
C THR A 345 -19.05 -9.99 -2.12
N SER A 346 -19.69 -9.13 -2.84
CA SER A 346 -20.91 -9.38 -3.56
C SER A 346 -20.69 -10.38 -4.72
N ILE A 347 -21.21 -11.57 -4.58
CA ILE A 347 -21.31 -12.63 -5.59
C ILE A 347 -21.94 -12.10 -6.91
N TYR A 348 -22.62 -10.97 -6.82
CA TYR A 348 -23.39 -10.37 -7.90
C TYR A 348 -22.52 -10.02 -9.11
N SER A 349 -21.36 -9.38 -8.91
CA SER A 349 -20.48 -8.94 -9.97
C SER A 349 -19.88 -10.11 -10.74
N GLY A 350 -19.47 -11.17 -10.05
CA GLY A 350 -18.96 -12.39 -10.65
C GLY A 350 -20.00 -13.09 -11.52
N ILE A 351 -21.24 -13.22 -11.04
CA ILE A 351 -22.35 -13.81 -11.81
C ILE A 351 -22.61 -12.98 -13.08
N VAL A 352 -22.60 -11.65 -12.98
CA VAL A 352 -22.84 -10.79 -14.16
C VAL A 352 -21.73 -10.96 -15.20
N ARG A 353 -20.45 -11.00 -14.81
CA ARG A 353 -19.35 -11.24 -15.75
C ARG A 353 -19.44 -12.60 -16.44
N MET A 354 -19.82 -13.64 -15.70
CA MET A 354 -20.04 -14.96 -16.30
C MET A 354 -21.25 -15.00 -17.22
N LEU A 355 -22.32 -14.25 -16.91
CA LEU A 355 -23.47 -14.09 -17.82
C LEU A 355 -23.07 -13.36 -19.09
N ASP A 356 -22.27 -12.31 -19.00
CA ASP A 356 -21.76 -11.59 -20.16
C ASP A 356 -20.95 -12.55 -21.06
N LEU A 357 -20.09 -13.39 -20.48
CA LEU A 357 -19.38 -14.43 -21.22
C LEU A 357 -20.34 -15.41 -21.92
N ALA A 358 -21.29 -15.96 -21.17
CA ALA A 358 -22.23 -16.99 -21.68
C ALA A 358 -23.20 -16.45 -22.72
N LEU A 359 -23.57 -15.16 -22.67
CA LEU A 359 -24.55 -14.51 -23.54
C LEU A 359 -23.91 -13.72 -24.68
N SER A 360 -22.58 -13.61 -24.74
CA SER A 360 -21.86 -12.84 -25.77
C SER A 360 -22.06 -13.36 -27.21
N GLY A 361 -22.66 -14.52 -27.42
CA GLY A 361 -23.07 -15.06 -28.72
C GLY A 361 -21.95 -15.63 -29.60
N GLY A 362 -22.31 -16.39 -30.64
CA GLY A 362 -21.38 -17.01 -31.59
C GLY A 362 -20.67 -18.27 -31.05
N ASP A 363 -19.52 -18.60 -31.63
CA ASP A 363 -18.72 -19.78 -31.27
C ASP A 363 -18.17 -19.74 -29.81
N LEU A 364 -18.36 -18.60 -29.10
CA LEU A 364 -18.06 -18.46 -27.67
C LEU A 364 -19.03 -19.25 -26.75
N GLN A 365 -20.18 -19.71 -27.31
CA GLN A 365 -21.14 -20.58 -26.60
C GLN A 365 -20.61 -21.98 -26.32
N ALA A 366 -19.32 -22.21 -26.42
CA ALA A 366 -18.76 -23.47 -26.01
C ALA A 366 -19.19 -23.80 -24.57
N THR A 367 -19.56 -24.96 -24.37
CA THR A 367 -19.60 -25.87 -23.22
C THR A 367 -18.75 -25.46 -22.00
N ALA A 368 -18.54 -24.17 -21.78
CA ALA A 368 -17.75 -23.67 -20.66
C ALA A 368 -18.39 -24.08 -19.35
N GLY A 369 -17.64 -24.73 -18.50
CA GLY A 369 -18.03 -24.84 -17.10
C GLY A 369 -17.93 -23.45 -16.46
N LEU A 370 -18.98 -22.99 -15.81
CA LEU A 370 -19.00 -21.74 -15.08
C LEU A 370 -18.93 -22.04 -13.58
N PHE A 371 -17.85 -21.62 -12.92
CA PHE A 371 -17.59 -21.98 -11.53
C PHE A 371 -17.53 -20.75 -10.62
N LEU A 372 -18.41 -20.73 -9.60
CA LEU A 372 -18.28 -19.84 -8.45
C LEU A 372 -17.44 -20.54 -7.38
N VAL A 373 -16.26 -20.02 -7.11
CA VAL A 373 -15.28 -20.59 -6.20
C VAL A 373 -15.29 -19.78 -4.89
N ALA A 374 -15.73 -20.40 -3.80
CA ALA A 374 -15.92 -19.67 -2.55
C ALA A 374 -15.76 -20.57 -1.31
N PRO A 375 -15.61 -20.00 -0.09
CA PRO A 375 -15.56 -20.77 1.16
C PRO A 375 -16.83 -21.61 1.36
N ASP A 376 -16.67 -22.84 1.88
CA ASP A 376 -17.77 -23.82 2.06
C ASP A 376 -19.01 -23.23 2.75
N ALA A 377 -18.80 -22.37 3.74
CA ALA A 377 -19.87 -21.70 4.49
C ALA A 377 -20.77 -20.78 3.63
N ARG A 378 -20.33 -20.39 2.43
CA ARG A 378 -21.07 -19.46 1.56
C ARG A 378 -21.99 -20.12 0.54
N GLU A 379 -22.00 -21.46 0.45
CA GLU A 379 -22.81 -22.15 -0.56
C GLU A 379 -24.28 -21.81 -0.46
N ALA A 380 -24.83 -21.74 0.76
CA ALA A 380 -26.23 -21.38 0.98
C ALA A 380 -26.56 -19.97 0.47
N ASP A 381 -25.66 -19.01 0.70
CA ASP A 381 -25.81 -17.61 0.22
C ASP A 381 -25.78 -17.55 -1.31
N VAL A 382 -24.84 -18.29 -1.94
CA VAL A 382 -24.71 -18.38 -3.40
C VAL A 382 -26.01 -18.91 -4.00
N ARG A 383 -26.52 -20.04 -3.46
CA ARG A 383 -27.80 -20.64 -3.90
C ARG A 383 -28.96 -19.69 -3.73
N ALA A 384 -29.03 -18.96 -2.63
CA ALA A 384 -30.08 -17.96 -2.38
C ALA A 384 -30.03 -16.80 -3.38
N GLN A 385 -28.85 -16.33 -3.75
CA GLN A 385 -28.68 -15.27 -4.74
C GLN A 385 -29.09 -15.73 -6.16
N LEU A 386 -28.70 -16.92 -6.58
CA LEU A 386 -29.04 -17.45 -7.90
C LEU A 386 -30.54 -17.70 -8.10
N ARG A 387 -31.29 -17.95 -7.02
CA ARG A 387 -32.75 -18.11 -7.05
C ARG A 387 -33.52 -16.79 -7.26
N ARG A 388 -32.84 -15.64 -7.23
CA ARG A 388 -33.51 -14.36 -7.45
C ARG A 388 -34.00 -14.22 -8.89
N PRO A 389 -35.18 -13.63 -9.14
CA PRO A 389 -35.76 -13.47 -10.49
C PRO A 389 -34.79 -12.81 -11.51
N ALA A 390 -33.92 -11.92 -11.02
CA ALA A 390 -32.90 -11.26 -11.87
C ALA A 390 -31.91 -12.26 -12.48
N PHE A 391 -31.76 -13.45 -11.90
CA PHE A 391 -30.86 -14.50 -12.38
C PHE A 391 -31.59 -15.72 -12.95
N SER A 392 -32.88 -15.60 -13.30
CA SER A 392 -33.68 -16.72 -13.84
C SER A 392 -33.03 -17.38 -15.07
N ARG A 393 -32.28 -16.62 -15.85
CA ARG A 393 -31.52 -17.17 -17.02
C ARG A 393 -30.27 -17.94 -16.66
N VAL A 394 -29.80 -17.84 -15.42
CA VAL A 394 -28.65 -18.62 -14.93
C VAL A 394 -28.99 -20.11 -14.85
N ALA A 395 -30.26 -20.44 -14.58
CA ALA A 395 -30.73 -21.83 -14.56
C ALA A 395 -30.55 -22.59 -15.88
N ASP A 396 -30.48 -21.87 -17.00
CA ASP A 396 -30.22 -22.45 -18.34
C ASP A 396 -28.72 -22.68 -18.59
N LEU A 397 -27.85 -22.24 -17.70
CA LEU A 397 -26.40 -22.33 -17.81
C LEU A 397 -25.84 -23.36 -16.82
N ASP A 398 -24.76 -24.05 -17.18
CA ASP A 398 -24.12 -25.07 -16.33
C ASP A 398 -23.24 -24.42 -15.25
N PHE A 399 -23.88 -23.69 -14.31
CA PHE A 399 -23.20 -23.10 -13.16
C PHE A 399 -22.94 -24.13 -12.08
N ALA A 400 -21.74 -24.13 -11.55
CA ALA A 400 -21.33 -24.98 -10.45
C ALA A 400 -20.67 -24.16 -9.32
N TYR A 401 -20.84 -24.63 -8.09
CA TYR A 401 -20.14 -24.14 -6.91
C TYR A 401 -18.92 -25.01 -6.64
N LEU A 402 -17.75 -24.40 -6.54
CA LEU A 402 -16.50 -25.08 -6.21
C LEU A 402 -16.05 -24.63 -4.81
N PRO A 403 -16.22 -25.49 -3.77
CA PRO A 403 -15.78 -25.18 -2.43
C PRO A 403 -14.26 -25.05 -2.33
N TYR A 404 -13.75 -24.09 -1.54
CA TYR A 404 -12.30 -23.95 -1.30
C TYR A 404 -11.69 -25.23 -0.73
N ALA A 405 -12.34 -25.88 0.23
CA ALA A 405 -11.82 -27.10 0.85
C ALA A 405 -11.71 -28.28 -0.14
N GLU A 406 -12.68 -28.42 -1.06
CA GLU A 406 -12.61 -29.46 -2.09
C GLU A 406 -11.49 -29.17 -3.10
N LEU A 407 -11.32 -27.90 -3.51
CA LEU A 407 -10.22 -27.49 -4.38
C LEU A 407 -8.87 -27.75 -3.71
N GLU A 408 -8.67 -27.30 -2.47
CA GLU A 408 -7.44 -27.51 -1.69
C GLU A 408 -7.09 -28.99 -1.57
N LYS A 409 -8.05 -29.80 -1.16
CA LYS A 409 -7.88 -31.23 -0.93
C LYS A 409 -7.51 -32.01 -2.18
N HIS A 410 -8.06 -31.63 -3.33
CA HIS A 410 -7.96 -32.43 -4.55
C HIS A 410 -7.04 -31.87 -5.62
N ARG A 411 -6.60 -30.62 -5.54
CA ARG A 411 -5.80 -29.92 -6.58
C ARG A 411 -4.54 -30.69 -7.00
N GLU A 412 -3.80 -31.27 -6.05
CA GLU A 412 -2.56 -32.01 -6.36
C GLU A 412 -2.83 -33.31 -7.12
N ALA A 413 -3.87 -34.02 -6.71
CA ALA A 413 -4.28 -35.24 -7.40
C ALA A 413 -4.82 -34.96 -8.81
N ILE A 414 -5.59 -33.88 -8.93
CA ILE A 414 -6.12 -33.42 -10.23
C ILE A 414 -4.98 -32.99 -11.15
N ALA A 415 -4.00 -32.25 -10.67
CA ALA A 415 -2.84 -31.82 -11.45
C ALA A 415 -2.02 -33.03 -11.98
N ARG A 416 -1.93 -34.11 -11.20
CA ARG A 416 -1.15 -35.30 -11.57
C ARG A 416 -1.90 -36.29 -12.45
N PHE A 417 -3.18 -36.51 -12.19
CA PHE A 417 -3.95 -37.65 -12.73
C PHE A 417 -5.25 -37.22 -13.42
N GLY A 418 -5.63 -35.93 -13.29
CA GLY A 418 -6.84 -35.43 -13.89
C GLY A 418 -6.75 -35.34 -15.42
N SER A 419 -7.88 -35.41 -16.06
CA SER A 419 -8.01 -35.15 -17.51
C SER A 419 -9.15 -34.18 -17.78
N GLY A 420 -8.79 -33.00 -18.30
CA GLY A 420 -9.75 -31.99 -18.67
C GLY A 420 -10.66 -31.55 -17.52
N LEU A 421 -11.80 -30.96 -17.87
CA LEU A 421 -12.73 -30.33 -16.92
C LEU A 421 -13.51 -31.32 -16.04
N LYS A 422 -13.53 -32.61 -16.39
CA LYS A 422 -14.29 -33.64 -15.64
C LYS A 422 -13.86 -33.73 -14.19
N ALA A 423 -12.56 -33.60 -13.93
CA ALA A 423 -12.01 -33.65 -12.57
C ALA A 423 -12.50 -32.48 -11.70
N ILE A 424 -12.60 -31.28 -12.26
CA ILE A 424 -13.13 -30.10 -11.56
C ILE A 424 -14.63 -30.24 -11.32
N LYS A 425 -15.37 -30.69 -12.32
CA LYS A 425 -16.83 -30.96 -12.19
C LYS A 425 -17.13 -32.01 -11.11
N ALA A 426 -16.24 -32.98 -10.90
CA ALA A 426 -16.43 -34.04 -9.89
C ALA A 426 -16.32 -33.55 -8.44
N ILE A 427 -15.61 -32.45 -8.21
CA ILE A 427 -15.45 -31.82 -6.88
C ILE A 427 -16.34 -30.56 -6.72
N SER A 428 -17.17 -30.29 -7.70
CA SER A 428 -18.08 -29.13 -7.72
C SER A 428 -19.51 -29.55 -7.44
N HIS A 429 -20.27 -28.64 -6.85
CA HIS A 429 -21.69 -28.84 -6.57
C HIS A 429 -22.52 -28.11 -7.64
N LYS A 430 -23.43 -28.82 -8.30
CA LYS A 430 -24.33 -28.19 -9.29
C LYS A 430 -25.21 -27.13 -8.62
N LEU A 431 -25.26 -25.97 -9.19
CA LEU A 431 -26.13 -24.87 -8.77
C LEU A 431 -27.50 -24.96 -9.51
N PRO A 432 -28.57 -24.45 -8.90
CA PRO A 432 -29.92 -24.52 -9.47
C PRO A 432 -30.08 -23.73 -10.74
#